data_12b525e0d05ae09ad13d4f530420b55c
#
_entry.id   12b525e0d05ae09ad13d4f530420b55c
#
_cell.length_a   1.000
_cell.length_b   1.000
_cell.length_c   1.000
_cell.angle_alpha   90.00
_cell.angle_beta   90.00
_cell.angle_gamma   90.00
#
_symmetry.space_group_name_H-M   'P 1'
#
loop_
_entity.id
_entity.type
_entity.pdbx_description
1 polymer ?
#
loop_
_entity_poly.entity_id
_entity_poly.type
_entity_poly.pdbx_seq_one_letter_code
_entity_poly.pdbx_strand_id
1 'polypeptide(L)'
;TFGGVMERCGFLKAIANAILKLARSTGSLVTATIATCIGMNVVAPDQYLSIIVPGRMYRDAYKERGLHAKNLSRTLEDAGTLSSPLVAWNTCGAYMATTLTVAPLAYLPYCFLNLLTPVIAIALAYLGWTIVRCPNPPSHP
;
A
#
# COMPACT_ATOMS: atom_id res chain seq x y z
N THR A 1 13.98 12.31 11.40
CA THR A 1 13.74 11.31 10.34
C THR A 1 12.82 11.88 9.28
N PHE A 2 13.11 11.65 7.99
CA PHE A 2 12.40 12.20 6.83
C PHE A 2 10.87 11.98 6.91
N GLY A 3 10.43 10.78 7.31
CA GLY A 3 9.01 10.45 7.46
C GLY A 3 8.27 11.32 8.50
N GLY A 4 8.92 11.67 9.61
CA GLY A 4 8.31 12.53 10.65
C GLY A 4 8.17 13.99 10.23
N VAL A 5 9.05 14.49 9.37
CA VAL A 5 8.96 15.84 8.80
C VAL A 5 7.82 15.92 7.79
N MET A 6 7.71 14.94 6.91
CA MET A 6 6.63 14.83 5.92
C MET A 6 5.24 14.73 6.58
N GLU A 7 5.15 14.05 7.72
CA GLU A 7 3.90 13.94 8.49
C GLU A 7 3.50 15.27 9.13
N ARG A 8 4.46 16.01 9.71
CA ARG A 8 4.22 17.32 10.35
C ARG A 8 3.85 18.42 9.36
N CYS A 9 4.38 18.37 8.15
CA CYS A 9 4.08 19.35 7.10
C CYS A 9 2.65 19.22 6.53
N GLY A 10 1.87 18.20 6.92
CA GLY A 10 0.52 17.96 6.39
C GLY A 10 0.47 17.56 4.91
N PHE A 11 1.63 17.44 4.27
CA PHE A 11 1.75 17.08 2.84
C PHE A 11 1.12 15.72 2.54
N LEU A 12 1.33 14.75 3.43
CA LEU A 12 0.73 13.42 3.32
C LEU A 12 -0.80 13.45 3.39
N LYS A 13 -1.35 14.31 4.28
CA LYS A 13 -2.81 14.51 4.39
C LYS A 13 -3.38 15.17 3.15
N ALA A 14 -2.68 16.13 2.55
CA ALA A 14 -3.12 16.80 1.33
C ALA A 14 -3.19 15.83 0.15
N ILE A 15 -2.17 14.98 -0.03
CA ILE A 15 -2.16 13.93 -1.05
C ILE A 15 -3.26 12.90 -0.78
N ALA A 16 -3.40 12.43 0.46
CA ALA A 16 -4.45 11.49 0.84
C ALA A 16 -5.84 12.06 0.52
N ASN A 17 -6.11 13.30 0.90
CA ASN A 17 -7.40 13.95 0.64
C ASN A 17 -7.66 14.13 -0.87
N ALA A 18 -6.64 14.46 -1.66
CA ALA A 18 -6.78 14.54 -3.12
C ALA A 18 -7.15 13.19 -3.73
N ILE A 19 -6.47 12.12 -3.29
CA ILE A 19 -6.74 10.75 -3.75
C ILE A 19 -8.10 10.26 -3.24
N LEU A 20 -8.47 10.58 -2.00
CA LEU A 20 -9.76 10.22 -1.40
C LEU A 20 -10.95 10.88 -2.10
N LYS A 21 -10.80 12.11 -2.59
CA LYS A 21 -11.83 12.77 -3.42
C LYS A 21 -12.09 12.01 -4.73
N LEU A 22 -11.07 11.36 -5.26
CA LEU A 22 -11.17 10.52 -6.47
C LEU A 22 -11.73 9.13 -6.16
N ALA A 23 -11.53 8.63 -4.94
CA ALA A 23 -11.92 7.30 -4.50
C ALA A 23 -13.37 7.27 -4.01
N ARG A 24 -14.35 7.21 -4.94
CA ARG A 24 -15.78 7.15 -4.62
C ARG A 24 -16.26 5.79 -4.14
N SER A 25 -15.58 4.70 -4.49
CA SER A 25 -15.96 3.32 -4.14
C SER A 25 -14.91 2.67 -3.24
N THR A 26 -15.27 1.57 -2.57
CA THR A 26 -14.34 0.79 -1.74
C THR A 26 -13.20 0.20 -2.59
N GLY A 27 -13.52 -0.28 -3.79
CA GLY A 27 -12.51 -0.77 -4.73
C GLY A 27 -11.52 0.32 -5.14
N SER A 28 -12.02 1.54 -5.41
CA SER A 28 -11.18 2.70 -5.72
C SER A 28 -10.27 3.10 -4.55
N LEU A 29 -10.74 2.98 -3.31
CA LEU A 29 -9.92 3.24 -2.12
C LEU A 29 -8.78 2.22 -1.99
N VAL A 30 -9.07 0.94 -2.18
CA VAL A 30 -8.05 -0.13 -2.16
C VAL A 30 -7.02 0.09 -3.28
N THR A 31 -7.48 0.38 -4.50
CA THR A 31 -6.60 0.67 -5.64
C THR A 31 -5.70 1.88 -5.37
N ALA A 32 -6.24 2.95 -4.78
CA ALA A 32 -5.47 4.13 -4.41
C ALA A 32 -4.41 3.80 -3.34
N THR A 33 -4.75 2.97 -2.37
CA THR A 33 -3.79 2.50 -1.34
C THR A 33 -2.66 1.69 -1.98
N ILE A 34 -2.99 0.75 -2.87
CA ILE A 34 -2.00 -0.07 -3.60
C ILE A 34 -1.07 0.81 -4.43
N ALA A 35 -1.63 1.72 -5.23
CA ALA A 35 -0.85 2.64 -6.06
C ALA A 35 0.09 3.52 -5.22
N THR A 36 -0.38 4.00 -4.06
CA THR A 36 0.44 4.79 -3.14
C THR A 36 1.57 3.96 -2.54
N CYS A 37 1.34 2.71 -2.14
CA CYS A 37 2.37 1.81 -1.62
C CYS A 37 3.47 1.53 -2.66
N ILE A 38 3.05 1.20 -3.89
CA ILE A 38 4.00 0.95 -5.00
C ILE A 38 4.78 2.23 -5.32
N GLY A 39 4.10 3.38 -5.41
CA GLY A 39 4.76 4.67 -5.62
C GLY A 39 5.78 5.00 -4.53
N MET A 40 5.45 4.73 -3.27
CA MET A 40 6.37 4.91 -2.14
C MET A 40 7.57 3.97 -2.22
N ASN A 41 7.39 2.70 -2.64
CA ASN A 41 8.51 1.78 -2.84
C ASN A 41 9.49 2.23 -3.95
N VAL A 42 8.98 2.93 -4.96
CA VAL A 42 9.81 3.49 -6.04
C VAL A 42 10.56 4.74 -5.57
N VAL A 43 9.91 5.61 -4.80
CA VAL A 43 10.48 6.90 -4.36
C VAL A 43 11.33 6.76 -3.10
N ALA A 44 10.90 5.93 -2.15
CA ALA A 44 11.60 5.71 -0.90
C ALA A 44 12.47 4.45 -0.97
N PRO A 45 13.74 4.51 -0.54
CA PRO A 45 14.62 3.35 -0.55
C PRO A 45 14.31 2.32 0.54
N ASP A 46 13.25 2.53 1.32
CA ASP A 46 12.92 1.74 2.49
C ASP A 46 11.47 1.25 2.46
N GLN A 47 11.31 -0.07 2.58
CA GLN A 47 10.01 -0.74 2.66
C GLN A 47 9.15 -0.25 3.83
N TYR A 48 9.76 0.11 4.97
CA TYR A 48 9.02 0.61 6.13
C TYR A 48 8.19 1.86 5.80
N LEU A 49 8.74 2.77 5.03
CA LEU A 49 8.05 3.99 4.64
C LEU A 49 6.87 3.71 3.72
N SER A 50 6.99 2.73 2.84
CA SER A 50 5.93 2.34 1.91
C SER A 50 4.73 1.67 2.58
N ILE A 51 4.88 1.19 3.81
CA ILE A 51 3.81 0.60 4.62
C ILE A 51 3.27 1.60 5.63
N ILE A 52 4.16 2.25 6.41
CA ILE A 52 3.75 3.12 7.52
C ILE A 52 3.06 4.38 7.01
N VAL A 53 3.58 5.00 5.96
CA VAL A 53 3.03 6.25 5.43
C VAL A 53 1.63 6.05 4.88
N PRO A 54 1.38 5.14 3.93
CA PRO A 54 0.03 4.88 3.45
C PRO A 54 -0.89 4.33 4.55
N GLY A 55 -0.38 3.50 5.46
CA GLY A 55 -1.14 2.98 6.59
C GLY A 55 -1.74 4.07 7.47
N ARG A 56 -0.96 5.11 7.76
CA ARG A 56 -1.45 6.28 8.52
C ARG A 56 -2.37 7.17 7.70
N MET A 57 -2.06 7.37 6.42
CA MET A 57 -2.85 8.20 5.52
C MET A 57 -4.27 7.68 5.32
N TYR A 58 -4.41 6.38 5.09
CA TYR A 58 -5.70 5.78 4.73
C TYR A 58 -6.48 5.23 5.93
N ARG A 59 -5.90 5.21 7.14
CA ARG A 59 -6.54 4.68 8.33
C ARG A 59 -7.92 5.25 8.60
N ASP A 60 -8.03 6.57 8.58
CA ASP A 60 -9.28 7.26 8.87
C ASP A 60 -10.30 7.06 7.74
N ALA A 61 -9.86 7.06 6.49
CA ALA A 61 -10.71 6.78 5.34
C ALA A 61 -11.32 5.38 5.35
N TYR A 62 -10.57 4.36 5.79
CA TYR A 62 -11.10 3.01 5.96
C TYR A 62 -12.12 2.95 7.11
N LYS A 63 -11.88 3.68 8.22
CA LYS A 63 -12.82 3.79 9.35
C LYS A 63 -14.12 4.48 8.95
N GLU A 64 -14.06 5.62 8.26
CA GLU A 64 -15.22 6.39 7.79
C GLU A 64 -16.13 5.56 6.88
N ARG A 65 -15.56 4.61 6.15
CA ARG A 65 -16.31 3.68 5.30
C ARG A 65 -16.79 2.42 6.01
N GLY A 66 -16.60 2.32 7.32
CA GLY A 66 -16.98 1.15 8.11
C GLY A 66 -16.19 -0.11 7.76
N LEU A 67 -14.98 0.05 7.20
CA LEU A 67 -14.12 -1.06 6.84
C LEU A 67 -13.25 -1.48 8.03
N HIS A 68 -13.14 -2.77 8.24
CA HIS A 68 -12.28 -3.30 9.32
C HIS A 68 -10.80 -3.02 9.01
N ALA A 69 -10.00 -2.72 10.05
CA ALA A 69 -8.57 -2.46 9.92
C ALA A 69 -7.77 -3.58 9.22
N LYS A 70 -8.27 -4.82 9.26
CA LYS A 70 -7.70 -5.97 8.55
C LYS A 70 -7.61 -5.76 7.04
N ASN A 71 -8.58 -5.04 6.45
CA ASN A 71 -8.57 -4.76 5.00
C ASN A 71 -7.41 -3.85 4.64
N LEU A 72 -7.16 -2.81 5.44
CA LEU A 72 -6.03 -1.91 5.25
C LEU A 72 -4.70 -2.66 5.41
N SER A 73 -4.55 -3.42 6.52
CA SER A 73 -3.33 -4.19 6.78
C SER A 73 -3.00 -5.14 5.64
N ARG A 74 -3.99 -5.88 5.15
CA ARG A 74 -3.82 -6.79 4.01
C ARG A 74 -3.42 -6.04 2.74
N THR A 75 -4.08 -4.93 2.43
CA THR A 75 -3.75 -4.13 1.24
C THR A 75 -2.33 -3.58 1.30
N LEU A 76 -1.88 -3.15 2.48
CA LEU A 76 -0.52 -2.66 2.70
C LEU A 76 0.52 -3.78 2.49
N GLU A 77 0.21 -4.99 2.92
CA GLU A 77 1.09 -6.15 2.74
C GLU A 77 1.12 -6.60 1.28
N ASP A 78 -0.04 -6.76 0.65
CA ASP A 78 -0.15 -7.17 -0.75
C ASP A 78 0.55 -6.21 -1.72
N ALA A 79 0.60 -4.93 -1.40
CA ALA A 79 1.23 -3.91 -2.24
C ALA A 79 2.61 -3.46 -1.73
N GLY A 80 2.72 -3.09 -0.46
CA GLY A 80 3.95 -2.53 0.09
C GLY A 80 5.06 -3.55 0.25
N THR A 81 4.73 -4.71 0.84
CA THR A 81 5.73 -5.75 1.10
C THR A 81 6.13 -6.50 -0.16
N LEU A 82 5.15 -6.95 -0.95
CA LEU A 82 5.43 -7.80 -2.11
C LEU A 82 6.04 -7.03 -3.29
N SER A 83 5.79 -5.73 -3.43
CA SER A 83 6.41 -4.94 -4.51
C SER A 83 7.83 -4.45 -4.18
N SER A 84 8.22 -4.42 -2.91
CA SER A 84 9.53 -3.92 -2.48
C SER A 84 10.72 -4.68 -3.10
N PRO A 85 10.75 -6.03 -3.17
CA PRO A 85 11.86 -6.77 -3.79
C PRO A 85 12.00 -6.55 -5.30
N LEU A 86 10.95 -6.06 -5.97
CA LEU A 86 10.96 -5.80 -7.41
C LEU A 86 11.68 -4.50 -7.76
N VAL A 87 11.88 -3.60 -6.80
CA VAL A 87 12.54 -2.31 -6.99
C VAL A 87 14.02 -2.44 -6.67
N ALA A 88 14.87 -2.30 -7.67
CA ALA A 88 16.30 -2.57 -7.61
C ALA A 88 17.06 -1.73 -6.57
N TRP A 89 16.64 -0.48 -6.35
CA TRP A 89 17.27 0.46 -5.39
C TRP A 89 16.63 0.47 -4.01
N ASN A 90 15.57 -0.30 -3.81
CA ASN A 90 14.97 -0.50 -2.50
C ASN A 90 15.85 -1.45 -1.67
N THR A 91 15.87 -1.30 -0.33
CA THR A 91 16.63 -2.15 0.56
C THR A 91 16.39 -3.64 0.33
N CYS A 92 15.13 -4.03 0.08
CA CYS A 92 14.77 -5.42 -0.21
C CYS A 92 15.30 -5.89 -1.57
N GLY A 93 15.21 -5.06 -2.62
CA GLY A 93 15.75 -5.37 -3.94
C GLY A 93 17.27 -5.50 -3.92
N ALA A 94 17.96 -4.59 -3.22
CA ALA A 94 19.41 -4.64 -3.03
C ALA A 94 19.83 -5.89 -2.26
N TYR A 95 19.11 -6.24 -1.19
CA TYR A 95 19.35 -7.46 -0.42
C TYR A 95 19.20 -8.73 -1.27
N MET A 96 18.11 -8.83 -2.04
CA MET A 96 17.88 -9.95 -2.96
C MET A 96 18.98 -10.04 -4.02
N ALA A 97 19.39 -8.91 -4.62
CA ALA A 97 20.45 -8.88 -5.61
C ALA A 97 21.79 -9.39 -5.04
N THR A 98 22.13 -9.03 -3.81
CA THR A 98 23.37 -9.48 -3.15
C THR A 98 23.30 -10.94 -2.75
N THR A 99 22.16 -11.40 -2.26
CA THR A 99 21.98 -12.79 -1.77
C THR A 99 21.90 -13.79 -2.91
N LEU A 100 21.15 -13.45 -3.97
CA LEU A 100 20.98 -14.30 -5.15
C LEU A 100 22.12 -14.15 -6.17
N THR A 101 22.97 -13.12 -6.01
CA THR A 101 24.02 -12.76 -6.99
C THR A 101 23.48 -12.54 -8.42
N VAL A 102 22.22 -12.14 -8.53
CA VAL A 102 21.50 -11.93 -9.78
C VAL A 102 20.89 -10.54 -9.79
N ALA A 103 20.97 -9.83 -10.93
CA ALA A 103 20.36 -8.52 -11.07
C ALA A 103 18.83 -8.58 -10.88
N PRO A 104 18.19 -7.59 -10.21
CA PRO A 104 16.75 -7.57 -9.98
C PRO A 104 15.90 -7.73 -11.24
N LEU A 105 16.32 -7.17 -12.35
CA LEU A 105 15.65 -7.29 -13.63
C LEU A 105 15.65 -8.73 -14.19
N ALA A 106 16.62 -9.56 -13.81
CA ALA A 106 16.71 -10.93 -14.29
C ALA A 106 15.75 -11.89 -13.56
N TYR A 107 15.45 -11.66 -12.27
CA TYR A 107 14.49 -12.48 -11.54
C TYR A 107 13.05 -11.94 -11.62
N LEU A 108 12.86 -10.68 -12.01
CA LEU A 108 11.56 -10.02 -12.08
C LEU A 108 10.51 -10.80 -12.88
N PRO A 109 10.82 -11.38 -14.07
CA PRO A 109 9.85 -12.17 -14.82
C PRO A 109 9.39 -13.45 -14.11
N TYR A 110 10.16 -13.95 -13.15
CA TYR A 110 9.85 -15.16 -12.38
C TYR A 110 9.08 -14.88 -11.08
N CYS A 111 8.94 -13.61 -10.69
CA CYS A 111 8.23 -13.19 -9.50
C CYS A 111 6.71 -13.06 -9.75
N PHE A 112 6.08 -14.12 -10.29
CA PHE A 112 4.65 -14.12 -10.62
C PHE A 112 3.77 -13.76 -9.43
N LEU A 113 4.08 -14.27 -8.23
CA LEU A 113 3.33 -13.97 -7.01
C LEU A 113 3.32 -12.47 -6.72
N ASN A 114 4.49 -11.84 -6.75
CA ASN A 114 4.66 -10.43 -6.42
C ASN A 114 3.96 -9.50 -7.43
N LEU A 115 3.89 -9.93 -8.70
CA LEU A 115 3.23 -9.17 -9.77
C LEU A 115 1.71 -9.38 -9.77
N LEU A 116 1.26 -10.62 -9.53
CA LEU A 116 -0.16 -10.97 -9.58
C LEU A 116 -0.93 -10.53 -8.32
N THR A 117 -0.29 -10.56 -7.14
CA THR A 117 -0.98 -10.26 -5.89
C THR A 117 -1.64 -8.89 -5.86
N PRO A 118 -0.99 -7.77 -6.24
CA PRO A 118 -1.64 -6.45 -6.28
C PRO A 118 -2.83 -6.41 -7.25
N VAL A 119 -2.71 -7.10 -8.39
CA VAL A 119 -3.78 -7.17 -9.41
C VAL A 119 -4.98 -7.95 -8.87
N ILE A 120 -4.73 -9.11 -8.26
CA ILE A 120 -5.76 -9.93 -7.62
C ILE A 120 -6.42 -9.17 -6.47
N ALA A 121 -5.64 -8.46 -5.64
CA ALA A 121 -6.16 -7.65 -4.55
C ALA A 121 -7.12 -6.56 -5.05
N ILE A 122 -6.78 -5.89 -6.15
CA ILE A 122 -7.65 -4.91 -6.82
C ILE A 122 -8.93 -5.59 -7.31
N ALA A 123 -8.82 -6.71 -8.05
CA ALA A 123 -9.96 -7.44 -8.57
C ALA A 123 -10.92 -7.88 -7.45
N LEU A 124 -10.40 -8.46 -6.38
CA LEU A 124 -11.18 -8.87 -5.21
C LEU A 124 -11.83 -7.69 -4.47
N ALA A 125 -11.17 -6.53 -4.45
CA ALA A 125 -11.73 -5.32 -3.85
C ALA A 125 -12.93 -4.79 -4.65
N TYR A 126 -12.89 -4.89 -5.98
CA TYR A 126 -14.04 -4.52 -6.83
C TYR A 126 -15.18 -5.54 -6.74
N LEU A 127 -14.86 -6.83 -6.61
CA LEU A 127 -15.86 -7.88 -6.41
C LEU A 127 -16.49 -7.85 -5.00
N GLY A 128 -15.86 -7.17 -4.03
CA GLY A 128 -16.35 -7.06 -2.66
C GLY A 128 -16.25 -8.35 -1.84
N TRP A 129 -15.63 -9.38 -2.38
CA TRP A 129 -15.65 -10.75 -1.80
C TRP A 129 -14.78 -10.92 -0.56
N THR A 130 -13.77 -10.08 -0.40
CA THR A 130 -12.81 -10.17 0.73
C THR A 130 -12.88 -8.98 1.67
N ILE A 131 -13.88 -8.13 1.51
CA ILE A 131 -14.02 -6.90 2.30
C ILE A 131 -14.77 -7.21 3.59
N VAL A 132 -14.06 -7.15 4.72
CA VAL A 132 -14.66 -7.27 6.06
C VAL A 132 -15.16 -5.89 6.49
N ARG A 133 -16.47 -5.77 6.73
CA ARG A 133 -17.08 -4.56 7.30
C ARG A 133 -17.14 -4.66 8.82
N CYS A 134 -17.00 -3.54 9.51
CA CYS A 134 -17.26 -3.49 10.94
C CYS A 134 -18.77 -3.56 11.18
N PRO A 135 -19.28 -4.44 12.06
CA PRO A 135 -20.70 -4.52 12.39
C PRO A 135 -21.22 -3.28 13.14
N ASN A 136 -20.33 -2.49 13.74
CA ASN A 136 -20.66 -1.21 14.38
C ASN A 136 -19.66 -0.14 13.92
N PRO A 137 -20.06 0.84 13.08
CA PRO A 137 -19.25 2.03 12.89
C PRO A 137 -19.11 2.74 14.24
N PRO A 138 -17.90 3.21 14.64
CA PRO A 138 -17.76 3.98 15.86
C PRO A 138 -18.65 5.21 15.74
N SER A 139 -19.64 5.28 16.64
CA SER A 139 -20.43 6.48 16.86
C SER A 139 -19.45 7.61 17.23
N HIS A 140 -19.38 8.62 16.39
CA HIS A 140 -18.62 9.82 16.72
C HIS A 140 -19.17 10.43 18.01
N PRO A 141 -18.31 10.77 19.02
CA PRO A 141 -18.71 11.69 20.07
C PRO A 141 -18.85 13.10 19.50
#